data_1381f20414b89e8c50d3521c22cd8f94
#
_entry.id   1381f20414b89e8c50d3521c22cd8f94
#
_cell.length_a   1.000
_cell.length_b   1.000
_cell.length_c   1.000
_cell.angle_alpha   90.00
_cell.angle_beta   90.00
_cell.angle_gamma   90.00
#
_symmetry.space_group_name_H-M   'P 1'
#
loop_
_entity.id
_entity.type
_entity.pdbx_description
1 polymer ?
#
loop_
_entity_poly.entity_id
_entity_poly.type
_entity_poly.pdbx_seq_one_letter_code
_entity_poly.pdbx_strand_id
1 'polypeptide(L)'
;MSAYLQIDNICKHFGQFTALKNISLDIHKGEFICFLGPSGCGKTTLLRAIAGMDIASSGRVTQDGKDTTFLAPEKRDFGIVFQSYALFPNLTVSENIALGLRNQGKSHRAANDIVTHWLELVGLPNSGHKFPSQLSGGQQQRIALARALALSPGLLLLDEPLSALDAKVRTHLRDEICRLQRQLGITTIMVTHDQEEALAMADRIVVMNHGVIEQVGTPEEIYQNPASRFVAEFVGSMNFIDASVVSNEKIRIGETLLPTPENTLQRGQRVELGLRPEDIHFTENNMKSDSSIPVQVEDLEFQGTYVRANCRLQNCNPAKNIKVDVPIRELRRLAIQEGHYLFVNITKQYTHIFHAQ
;
A
#
# COMPACT_ATOMS: atom_id res chain seq x y z
N MET A 1 -5.97 0.22 24.11
CA MET A 1 -5.16 -1.03 24.20
C MET A 1 -3.70 -0.61 24.13
N SER A 2 -2.81 -1.26 24.87
CA SER A 2 -1.36 -0.96 24.77
C SER A 2 -0.83 -1.45 23.41
N ALA A 3 0.07 -0.69 22.80
CA ALA A 3 0.72 -1.09 21.55
C ALA A 3 1.61 -2.31 21.80
N TYR A 4 1.61 -3.28 20.85
CA TYR A 4 2.49 -4.45 20.87
C TYR A 4 3.91 -4.08 20.42
N LEU A 5 4.01 -3.27 19.36
CA LEU A 5 5.28 -2.71 18.90
C LEU A 5 5.17 -1.18 18.88
N GLN A 6 6.09 -0.52 19.56
CA GLN A 6 6.18 0.94 19.61
C GLN A 6 7.50 1.39 18.97
N ILE A 7 7.41 2.30 18.08
CA ILE A 7 8.52 2.93 17.38
C ILE A 7 8.52 4.40 17.78
N ASP A 8 9.54 4.86 18.48
CA ASP A 8 9.60 6.21 19.02
C ASP A 8 10.78 6.99 18.41
N ASN A 9 10.46 7.99 17.59
CA ASN A 9 11.41 8.94 17.00
C ASN A 9 12.65 8.28 16.37
N ILE A 10 12.44 7.18 15.64
CA ILE A 10 13.53 6.48 14.95
C ILE A 10 14.11 7.35 13.85
N CYS A 11 15.43 7.57 13.94
CA CYS A 11 16.24 8.13 12.87
C CYS A 11 17.29 7.13 12.41
N LYS A 12 17.60 7.15 11.11
CA LYS A 12 18.67 6.34 10.54
C LYS A 12 19.48 7.14 9.53
N HIS A 13 20.78 7.19 9.75
CA HIS A 13 21.74 7.84 8.90
C HIS A 13 22.72 6.82 8.31
N PHE A 14 23.06 6.98 7.02
CA PHE A 14 24.14 6.29 6.34
C PHE A 14 25.11 7.37 5.82
N GLY A 15 26.16 7.64 6.57
CA GLY A 15 27.02 8.79 6.32
C GLY A 15 26.23 10.10 6.35
N GLN A 16 26.21 10.83 5.22
CA GLN A 16 25.44 12.08 5.10
C GLN A 16 23.98 11.87 4.69
N PHE A 17 23.62 10.67 4.26
CA PHE A 17 22.26 10.36 3.82
C PHE A 17 21.37 9.99 5.01
N THR A 18 20.23 10.67 5.13
CA THR A 18 19.22 10.37 6.16
C THR A 18 18.12 9.51 5.55
N ALA A 19 18.12 8.24 5.92
CA ALA A 19 17.15 7.26 5.41
C ALA A 19 15.82 7.27 6.19
N LEU A 20 15.86 7.57 7.49
CA LEU A 20 14.67 7.69 8.35
C LEU A 20 14.78 8.96 9.18
N LYS A 21 13.67 9.72 9.28
CA LYS A 21 13.60 11.02 9.96
C LYS A 21 12.43 11.02 10.95
N ASN A 22 12.74 10.85 12.25
CA ASN A 22 11.78 10.94 13.36
C ASN A 22 10.52 10.07 13.15
N ILE A 23 10.71 8.80 12.79
CA ILE A 23 9.62 7.85 12.58
C ILE A 23 9.05 7.45 13.94
N SER A 24 7.75 7.71 14.14
CA SER A 24 7.00 7.25 15.32
C SER A 24 5.72 6.53 14.86
N LEU A 25 5.48 5.34 15.43
CA LEU A 25 4.37 4.49 15.04
C LEU A 25 4.06 3.47 16.14
N ASP A 26 2.78 3.33 16.47
CA ASP A 26 2.27 2.27 17.33
C ASP A 26 1.56 1.20 16.51
N ILE A 27 1.88 -0.07 16.77
CA ILE A 27 1.29 -1.25 16.11
C ILE A 27 0.66 -2.13 17.19
N HIS A 28 -0.59 -2.52 16.97
CA HIS A 28 -1.35 -3.33 17.91
C HIS A 28 -1.12 -4.83 17.70
N LYS A 29 -1.37 -5.61 18.75
CA LYS A 29 -1.23 -7.07 18.65
C LYS A 29 -2.21 -7.67 17.65
N GLY A 30 -1.70 -8.54 16.79
CA GLY A 30 -2.49 -9.21 15.75
C GLY A 30 -2.84 -8.31 14.55
N GLU A 31 -2.36 -7.08 14.50
CA GLU A 31 -2.58 -6.14 13.40
C GLU A 31 -1.72 -6.50 12.18
N PHE A 32 -2.30 -6.37 10.99
CA PHE A 32 -1.57 -6.43 9.72
C PHE A 32 -1.30 -5.02 9.22
N ILE A 33 -0.06 -4.57 9.31
CA ILE A 33 0.35 -3.24 8.86
C ILE A 33 1.17 -3.34 7.57
N CYS A 34 0.94 -2.41 6.63
CA CYS A 34 1.68 -2.33 5.39
C CYS A 34 2.45 -1.02 5.27
N PHE A 35 3.77 -1.09 5.09
CA PHE A 35 4.59 0.07 4.74
C PHE A 35 4.59 0.22 3.22
N LEU A 36 3.98 1.30 2.74
CA LEU A 36 3.78 1.60 1.34
C LEU A 36 4.52 2.89 0.96
N GLY A 37 5.10 2.96 -0.23
CA GLY A 37 5.79 4.16 -0.72
C GLY A 37 6.74 3.86 -1.88
N PRO A 38 7.29 4.87 -2.54
CA PRO A 38 8.21 4.69 -3.66
C PRO A 38 9.51 4.01 -3.25
N SER A 39 10.25 3.50 -4.23
CA SER A 39 11.56 2.89 -4.00
C SER A 39 12.52 3.90 -3.34
N GLY A 40 13.28 3.44 -2.34
CA GLY A 40 14.25 4.29 -1.63
C GLY A 40 13.66 5.23 -0.57
N CYS A 41 12.35 5.22 -0.28
CA CYS A 41 11.75 6.09 0.75
C CYS A 41 12.00 5.63 2.20
N GLY A 42 12.68 4.50 2.44
CA GLY A 42 13.07 4.06 3.78
C GLY A 42 12.29 2.85 4.36
N LYS A 43 11.33 2.25 3.65
CA LYS A 43 10.50 1.12 4.13
C LYS A 43 11.30 -0.08 4.63
N THR A 44 12.16 -0.64 3.76
CA THR A 44 13.05 -1.76 4.13
C THR A 44 14.04 -1.37 5.21
N THR A 45 14.51 -0.11 5.24
CA THR A 45 15.37 0.38 6.32
C THR A 45 14.65 0.39 7.65
N LEU A 46 13.38 0.80 7.68
CA LEU A 46 12.54 0.77 8.89
C LEU A 46 12.29 -0.67 9.35
N LEU A 47 11.93 -1.57 8.42
CA LEU A 47 11.74 -2.99 8.72
C LEU A 47 13.01 -3.62 9.28
N ARG A 48 14.19 -3.32 8.70
CA ARG A 48 15.49 -3.82 9.19
C ARG A 48 15.87 -3.22 10.55
N ALA A 49 15.49 -1.97 10.84
CA ALA A 49 15.68 -1.37 12.16
C ALA A 49 14.80 -2.07 13.23
N ILE A 50 13.56 -2.41 12.90
CA ILE A 50 12.65 -3.19 13.74
C ILE A 50 13.22 -4.59 13.99
N ALA A 51 13.79 -5.23 12.96
CA ALA A 51 14.43 -6.55 13.07
C ALA A 51 15.78 -6.52 13.82
N GLY A 52 16.37 -5.32 14.04
CA GLY A 52 17.72 -5.18 14.63
C GLY A 52 18.88 -5.53 13.69
N MET A 53 18.59 -5.69 12.39
CA MET A 53 19.61 -5.92 11.36
C MET A 53 20.40 -4.63 11.06
N ASP A 54 19.72 -3.48 11.14
CA ASP A 54 20.30 -2.16 11.04
C ASP A 54 19.96 -1.37 12.31
N ILE A 55 20.94 -1.14 13.18
CA ILE A 55 20.74 -0.38 14.40
C ILE A 55 20.36 1.06 14.04
N ALA A 56 19.27 1.57 14.64
CA ALA A 56 18.86 2.96 14.50
C ALA A 56 19.94 3.93 14.99
N SER A 57 20.07 5.10 14.37
CA SER A 57 21.02 6.13 14.82
C SER A 57 20.52 6.83 16.08
N SER A 58 19.21 6.94 16.28
CA SER A 58 18.56 7.44 17.48
C SER A 58 17.10 6.94 17.53
N GLY A 59 16.45 7.15 18.67
CA GLY A 59 15.08 6.69 18.92
C GLY A 59 15.04 5.36 19.63
N ARG A 60 13.84 4.79 19.76
CA ARG A 60 13.60 3.55 20.50
C ARG A 60 12.63 2.63 19.79
N VAL A 61 12.86 1.31 19.92
CA VAL A 61 11.93 0.26 19.51
C VAL A 61 11.59 -0.59 20.73
N THR A 62 10.31 -0.64 21.09
CA THR A 62 9.80 -1.45 22.20
C THR A 62 8.84 -2.50 21.64
N GLN A 63 9.05 -3.77 21.95
CA GLN A 63 8.19 -4.89 21.57
C GLN A 63 7.69 -5.62 22.81
N ASP A 64 6.38 -5.75 22.94
CA ASP A 64 5.70 -6.38 24.08
C ASP A 64 6.21 -5.85 25.44
N GLY A 65 6.36 -4.52 25.54
CA GLY A 65 6.85 -3.82 26.72
C GLY A 65 8.37 -3.90 26.96
N LYS A 66 9.15 -4.58 26.08
CA LYS A 66 10.61 -4.70 26.20
C LYS A 66 11.32 -3.78 25.22
N ASP A 67 12.27 -3.01 25.69
CA ASP A 67 13.17 -2.25 24.84
C ASP A 67 14.08 -3.20 24.04
N THR A 68 13.92 -3.19 22.73
CA THR A 68 14.69 -4.04 21.80
C THR A 68 15.67 -3.24 20.96
N THR A 69 15.80 -1.93 21.18
CA THR A 69 16.53 -0.97 20.32
C THR A 69 17.94 -1.46 19.96
N PHE A 70 18.68 -1.94 20.93
CA PHE A 70 20.07 -2.39 20.75
C PHE A 70 20.26 -3.91 20.84
N LEU A 71 19.15 -4.67 20.88
CA LEU A 71 19.25 -6.13 20.87
C LEU A 71 19.62 -6.62 19.48
N ALA A 72 20.55 -7.59 19.43
CA ALA A 72 20.87 -8.30 18.20
C ALA A 72 19.65 -9.10 17.69
N PRO A 73 19.53 -9.34 16.37
CA PRO A 73 18.35 -9.98 15.76
C PRO A 73 17.95 -11.31 16.43
N GLU A 74 18.93 -12.14 16.80
CA GLU A 74 18.69 -13.45 17.45
C GLU A 74 18.07 -13.35 18.85
N LYS A 75 18.05 -12.16 19.45
CA LYS A 75 17.44 -11.88 20.77
C LYS A 75 16.08 -11.21 20.67
N ARG A 76 15.59 -10.93 19.45
CA ARG A 76 14.28 -10.35 19.21
C ARG A 76 13.29 -11.45 18.82
N ASP A 77 12.01 -11.23 19.14
CA ASP A 77 10.94 -12.17 18.83
C ASP A 77 10.28 -11.83 17.49
N PHE A 78 10.88 -12.28 16.39
CA PHE A 78 10.31 -12.12 15.06
C PHE A 78 10.67 -13.27 14.11
N GLY A 79 9.81 -13.49 13.10
CA GLY A 79 10.11 -14.24 11.89
C GLY A 79 10.18 -13.29 10.69
N ILE A 80 11.06 -13.57 9.73
CA ILE A 80 11.22 -12.73 8.55
C ILE A 80 11.19 -13.54 7.25
N VAL A 81 10.51 -13.00 6.25
CA VAL A 81 10.55 -13.44 4.85
C VAL A 81 11.17 -12.32 4.03
N PHE A 82 12.30 -12.59 3.42
CA PHE A 82 13.00 -11.65 2.53
C PHE A 82 12.45 -11.69 1.11
N GLN A 83 12.67 -10.66 0.34
CA GLN A 83 12.29 -10.55 -1.07
C GLN A 83 12.81 -11.73 -1.93
N SER A 84 14.02 -12.21 -1.66
CA SER A 84 14.62 -13.38 -2.32
C SER A 84 14.26 -14.72 -1.68
N TYR A 85 13.31 -14.71 -0.71
CA TYR A 85 12.94 -15.85 0.14
C TYR A 85 14.09 -16.38 1.02
N ALA A 86 15.32 -16.19 0.64
CA ALA A 86 16.56 -16.57 1.35
C ALA A 86 16.56 -18.02 1.86
N LEU A 87 16.00 -18.96 1.06
CA LEU A 87 16.09 -20.39 1.37
C LEU A 87 17.53 -20.86 1.16
N PHE A 88 17.98 -21.77 2.04
CA PHE A 88 19.29 -22.40 1.91
C PHE A 88 19.25 -23.39 0.74
N PRO A 89 20.00 -23.15 -0.35
CA PRO A 89 19.85 -23.94 -1.58
C PRO A 89 20.37 -25.37 -1.44
N ASN A 90 21.27 -25.62 -0.48
CA ASN A 90 21.88 -26.91 -0.18
C ASN A 90 21.12 -27.71 0.89
N LEU A 91 20.03 -27.20 1.40
CA LEU A 91 19.14 -27.88 2.35
C LEU A 91 17.82 -28.23 1.66
N THR A 92 17.25 -29.36 2.03
CA THR A 92 15.89 -29.73 1.63
C THR A 92 14.86 -28.77 2.25
N VAL A 93 13.63 -28.83 1.77
CA VAL A 93 12.50 -28.06 2.32
C VAL A 93 12.31 -28.37 3.81
N SER A 94 12.31 -29.63 4.20
CA SER A 94 12.19 -30.02 5.61
C SER A 94 13.34 -29.48 6.46
N GLU A 95 14.56 -29.53 5.94
CA GLU A 95 15.73 -29.00 6.65
C GLU A 95 15.70 -27.47 6.75
N ASN A 96 15.25 -26.77 5.71
CA ASN A 96 15.06 -25.32 5.76
C ASN A 96 14.11 -24.92 6.89
N ILE A 97 12.96 -25.58 7.04
CA ILE A 97 11.98 -25.30 8.11
C ILE A 97 12.53 -25.74 9.48
N ALA A 98 13.18 -26.90 9.55
CA ALA A 98 13.68 -27.48 10.80
C ALA A 98 14.91 -26.73 11.38
N LEU A 99 15.63 -25.96 10.57
CA LEU A 99 16.92 -25.35 10.98
C LEU A 99 16.81 -24.52 12.26
N GLY A 100 15.85 -23.60 12.30
CA GLY A 100 15.63 -22.76 13.48
C GLY A 100 15.18 -23.55 14.71
N LEU A 101 14.34 -24.57 14.50
CA LEU A 101 13.86 -25.47 15.58
C LEU A 101 15.01 -26.27 16.22
N ARG A 102 15.92 -26.76 15.39
CA ARG A 102 17.14 -27.46 15.87
C ARG A 102 18.08 -26.54 16.63
N ASN A 103 18.25 -25.31 16.16
CA ASN A 103 19.06 -24.31 16.84
C ASN A 103 18.49 -23.94 18.22
N GLN A 104 17.16 -24.03 18.40
CA GLN A 104 16.48 -23.91 19.70
C GLN A 104 16.60 -25.18 20.59
N GLY A 105 17.31 -26.23 20.14
CA GLY A 105 17.50 -27.47 20.90
C GLY A 105 16.33 -28.46 20.84
N LYS A 106 15.36 -28.29 19.92
CA LYS A 106 14.27 -29.27 19.76
C LYS A 106 14.82 -30.61 19.23
N SER A 107 14.30 -31.70 19.77
CA SER A 107 14.66 -33.05 19.28
C SER A 107 14.27 -33.24 17.80
N HIS A 108 14.95 -34.14 17.11
CA HIS A 108 14.70 -34.43 15.69
C HIS A 108 13.23 -34.80 15.43
N ARG A 109 12.62 -35.59 16.32
CA ARG A 109 11.22 -36.00 16.25
C ARG A 109 10.28 -34.81 16.38
N ALA A 110 10.44 -34.00 17.41
CA ALA A 110 9.62 -32.80 17.64
C ALA A 110 9.74 -31.78 16.51
N ALA A 111 10.94 -31.60 15.95
CA ALA A 111 11.14 -30.73 14.79
C ALA A 111 10.42 -31.26 13.56
N ASN A 112 10.47 -32.59 13.30
CA ASN A 112 9.79 -33.19 12.16
C ASN A 112 8.25 -33.09 12.25
N ASP A 113 7.69 -33.28 13.45
CA ASP A 113 6.24 -33.13 13.67
C ASP A 113 5.80 -31.70 13.33
N ILE A 114 6.56 -30.68 13.75
CA ILE A 114 6.31 -29.27 13.42
C ILE A 114 6.46 -29.01 11.90
N VAL A 115 7.51 -29.55 11.29
CA VAL A 115 7.74 -29.43 9.84
C VAL A 115 6.57 -30.02 9.05
N THR A 116 6.09 -31.22 9.42
CA THR A 116 4.96 -31.87 8.76
C THR A 116 3.70 -30.99 8.86
N HIS A 117 3.41 -30.50 10.06
CA HIS A 117 2.28 -29.60 10.28
C HIS A 117 2.36 -28.34 9.39
N TRP A 118 3.54 -27.67 9.31
CA TRP A 118 3.68 -26.50 8.48
C TRP A 118 3.58 -26.79 6.99
N LEU A 119 4.12 -27.93 6.54
CA LEU A 119 3.98 -28.35 5.14
C LEU A 119 2.52 -28.61 4.73
N GLU A 120 1.74 -29.17 5.64
CA GLU A 120 0.29 -29.34 5.44
C GLU A 120 -0.42 -27.97 5.40
N LEU A 121 -0.10 -27.08 6.33
CA LEU A 121 -0.73 -25.77 6.46
C LEU A 121 -0.50 -24.86 5.24
N VAL A 122 0.71 -24.93 4.65
CA VAL A 122 1.06 -24.19 3.41
C VAL A 122 0.74 -24.96 2.13
N GLY A 123 0.02 -26.08 2.22
CA GLY A 123 -0.45 -26.86 1.06
C GLY A 123 0.64 -27.58 0.27
N LEU A 124 1.76 -27.94 0.92
CA LEU A 124 2.91 -28.62 0.30
C LEU A 124 3.33 -29.90 1.04
N PRO A 125 2.40 -30.80 1.45
CA PRO A 125 2.70 -31.93 2.34
C PRO A 125 3.76 -32.91 1.79
N ASN A 126 3.84 -33.04 0.46
CA ASN A 126 4.76 -34.00 -0.18
C ASN A 126 6.07 -33.35 -0.65
N SER A 127 6.40 -32.12 -0.20
CA SER A 127 7.56 -31.37 -0.72
C SER A 127 8.79 -31.41 0.19
N GLY A 128 8.71 -32.07 1.34
CA GLY A 128 9.76 -32.03 2.37
C GLY A 128 11.14 -32.50 1.91
N HIS A 129 11.23 -33.44 0.98
CA HIS A 129 12.46 -34.00 0.44
C HIS A 129 13.06 -33.19 -0.72
N LYS A 130 12.32 -32.23 -1.29
CA LYS A 130 12.78 -31.42 -2.42
C LYS A 130 13.78 -30.35 -1.97
N PHE A 131 14.60 -29.90 -2.91
CA PHE A 131 15.46 -28.74 -2.75
C PHE A 131 14.75 -27.47 -3.28
N PRO A 132 15.13 -26.26 -2.82
CA PRO A 132 14.54 -25.00 -3.30
C PRO A 132 14.54 -24.86 -4.83
N SER A 133 15.59 -25.31 -5.51
CA SER A 133 15.69 -25.27 -6.98
C SER A 133 14.65 -26.11 -7.72
N GLN A 134 13.99 -27.03 -7.04
CA GLN A 134 12.93 -27.89 -7.59
C GLN A 134 11.52 -27.34 -7.35
N LEU A 135 11.41 -26.13 -6.77
CA LEU A 135 10.16 -25.46 -6.42
C LEU A 135 9.92 -24.25 -7.33
N SER A 136 8.64 -23.99 -7.64
CA SER A 136 8.26 -22.70 -8.23
C SER A 136 8.46 -21.55 -7.24
N GLY A 137 8.52 -20.30 -7.72
CA GLY A 137 8.67 -19.13 -6.85
C GLY A 137 7.60 -19.04 -5.75
N GLY A 138 6.34 -19.27 -6.08
CA GLY A 138 5.26 -19.30 -5.09
C GLY A 138 5.38 -20.45 -4.08
N GLN A 139 5.91 -21.62 -4.47
CA GLN A 139 6.21 -22.69 -3.54
C GLN A 139 7.39 -22.33 -2.62
N GLN A 140 8.44 -21.71 -3.16
CA GLN A 140 9.58 -21.24 -2.35
C GLN A 140 9.12 -20.21 -1.30
N GLN A 141 8.24 -19.28 -1.68
CA GLN A 141 7.67 -18.31 -0.75
C GLN A 141 6.89 -18.97 0.39
N ARG A 142 6.03 -19.94 0.09
CA ARG A 142 5.29 -20.70 1.11
C ARG A 142 6.23 -21.41 2.08
N ILE A 143 7.33 -21.97 1.59
CA ILE A 143 8.35 -22.59 2.44
C ILE A 143 9.08 -21.56 3.29
N ALA A 144 9.41 -20.38 2.74
CA ALA A 144 10.00 -19.30 3.51
C ALA A 144 9.07 -18.79 4.61
N LEU A 145 7.77 -18.71 4.32
CA LEU A 145 6.74 -18.36 5.30
C LEU A 145 6.63 -19.44 6.39
N ALA A 146 6.57 -20.72 6.01
CA ALA A 146 6.56 -21.83 6.96
C ALA A 146 7.81 -21.83 7.85
N ARG A 147 9.01 -21.57 7.29
CA ARG A 147 10.26 -21.44 8.05
C ARG A 147 10.21 -20.31 9.07
N ALA A 148 9.71 -19.14 8.66
CA ALA A 148 9.61 -17.97 9.52
C ALA A 148 8.63 -18.19 10.68
N LEU A 149 7.51 -18.87 10.42
CA LEU A 149 6.43 -19.11 11.37
C LEU A 149 6.62 -20.35 12.25
N ALA A 150 7.46 -21.31 11.85
CA ALA A 150 7.70 -22.55 12.59
C ALA A 150 8.24 -22.33 14.01
N LEU A 151 8.89 -21.19 14.24
CA LEU A 151 9.40 -20.77 15.56
C LEU A 151 8.31 -20.13 16.44
N SER A 152 7.09 -19.97 15.94
CA SER A 152 5.96 -19.30 16.61
C SER A 152 6.31 -17.89 17.09
N PRO A 153 6.85 -17.02 16.22
CA PRO A 153 7.23 -15.67 16.59
C PRO A 153 6.00 -14.81 16.92
N GLY A 154 6.16 -13.79 17.76
CA GLY A 154 5.11 -12.81 18.03
C GLY A 154 4.95 -11.76 16.93
N LEU A 155 5.98 -11.56 16.08
CA LEU A 155 6.00 -10.60 14.98
C LEU A 155 6.44 -11.27 13.67
N LEU A 156 5.70 -11.06 12.59
CA LEU A 156 6.08 -11.50 11.24
C LEU A 156 6.47 -10.28 10.40
N LEU A 157 7.65 -10.31 9.81
CA LEU A 157 8.18 -9.29 8.92
C LEU A 157 8.24 -9.82 7.49
N LEU A 158 7.65 -9.11 6.53
CA LEU A 158 7.59 -9.48 5.13
C LEU A 158 8.21 -8.36 4.29
N ASP A 159 9.36 -8.61 3.68
CA ASP A 159 10.06 -7.62 2.84
C ASP A 159 9.78 -7.92 1.37
N GLU A 160 8.85 -7.19 0.76
CA GLU A 160 8.38 -7.35 -0.62
C GLU A 160 8.09 -8.82 -1.02
N PRO A 161 7.28 -9.55 -0.24
CA PRO A 161 7.17 -11.00 -0.38
C PRO A 161 6.57 -11.46 -1.71
N LEU A 162 5.84 -10.61 -2.42
CA LEU A 162 5.08 -10.96 -3.63
C LEU A 162 5.68 -10.39 -4.93
N SER A 163 6.75 -9.59 -4.84
CA SER A 163 7.29 -8.81 -5.97
C SER A 163 7.84 -9.66 -7.14
N ALA A 164 8.33 -10.87 -6.85
CA ALA A 164 8.96 -11.74 -7.85
C ALA A 164 7.96 -12.69 -8.57
N LEU A 165 6.64 -12.52 -8.36
CA LEU A 165 5.62 -13.46 -8.81
C LEU A 165 4.75 -12.90 -9.94
N ASP A 166 4.23 -13.79 -10.78
CA ASP A 166 3.20 -13.44 -11.76
C ASP A 166 1.88 -13.05 -11.09
N ALA A 167 1.04 -12.28 -11.79
CA ALA A 167 -0.19 -11.69 -11.24
C ALA A 167 -1.17 -12.71 -10.63
N LYS A 168 -1.34 -13.87 -11.28
CA LYS A 168 -2.28 -14.90 -10.81
C LYS A 168 -1.80 -15.59 -9.52
N VAL A 169 -0.52 -15.92 -9.47
CA VAL A 169 0.12 -16.50 -8.28
C VAL A 169 0.12 -15.50 -7.14
N ARG A 170 0.42 -14.22 -7.44
CA ARG A 170 0.40 -13.12 -6.47
C ARG A 170 -0.94 -12.98 -5.77
N THR A 171 -2.04 -12.92 -6.52
CA THR A 171 -3.40 -12.83 -5.96
C THR A 171 -3.71 -14.00 -5.01
N HIS A 172 -3.40 -15.22 -5.41
CA HIS A 172 -3.66 -16.39 -4.59
C HIS A 172 -2.83 -16.41 -3.29
N LEU A 173 -1.54 -16.05 -3.37
CA LEU A 173 -0.66 -16.00 -2.20
C LEU A 173 -0.99 -14.86 -1.24
N ARG A 174 -1.46 -13.72 -1.76
CA ARG A 174 -2.00 -12.62 -0.96
C ARG A 174 -3.11 -13.11 -0.04
N ASP A 175 -4.11 -13.79 -0.61
CA ASP A 175 -5.24 -14.32 0.15
C ASP A 175 -4.81 -15.37 1.18
N GLU A 176 -3.81 -16.19 0.83
CA GLU A 176 -3.25 -17.21 1.71
C GLU A 176 -2.48 -16.59 2.90
N ILE A 177 -1.65 -15.57 2.67
CA ILE A 177 -0.95 -14.83 3.73
C ILE A 177 -1.95 -14.20 4.69
N CYS A 178 -2.97 -13.51 4.18
CA CYS A 178 -4.00 -12.90 5.01
C CYS A 178 -4.77 -13.96 5.84
N ARG A 179 -5.12 -15.10 5.23
CA ARG A 179 -5.77 -16.21 5.93
C ARG A 179 -4.91 -16.77 7.06
N LEU A 180 -3.63 -17.03 6.80
CA LEU A 180 -2.69 -17.55 7.80
C LEU A 180 -2.48 -16.54 8.94
N GLN A 181 -2.29 -15.27 8.63
CA GLN A 181 -2.12 -14.22 9.60
C GLN A 181 -3.33 -14.14 10.56
N ARG A 182 -4.55 -14.13 10.01
CA ARG A 182 -5.80 -14.12 10.81
C ARG A 182 -5.96 -15.39 11.66
N GLN A 183 -5.67 -16.55 11.07
CA GLN A 183 -5.76 -17.84 11.78
C GLN A 183 -4.80 -17.92 12.97
N LEU A 184 -3.61 -17.36 12.82
CA LEU A 184 -2.56 -17.38 13.85
C LEU A 184 -2.65 -16.20 14.81
N GLY A 185 -3.38 -15.11 14.45
CA GLY A 185 -3.44 -13.87 15.22
C GLY A 185 -2.09 -13.19 15.38
N ILE A 186 -1.15 -13.39 14.42
CA ILE A 186 0.20 -12.86 14.49
C ILE A 186 0.27 -11.40 14.03
N THR A 187 0.97 -10.55 14.77
CA THR A 187 1.26 -9.18 14.34
C THR A 187 2.16 -9.22 13.09
N THR A 188 1.77 -8.53 12.02
CA THR A 188 2.48 -8.61 10.75
C THR A 188 2.82 -7.23 10.21
N ILE A 189 4.06 -7.04 9.78
CA ILE A 189 4.50 -5.87 9.03
C ILE A 189 4.94 -6.32 7.65
N MET A 190 4.33 -5.76 6.61
CA MET A 190 4.69 -6.02 5.22
C MET A 190 5.23 -4.74 4.58
N VAL A 191 6.32 -4.85 3.86
CA VAL A 191 6.82 -3.80 2.97
C VAL A 191 6.39 -4.14 1.55
N THR A 192 5.81 -3.18 0.85
CA THR A 192 5.53 -3.28 -0.58
C THR A 192 5.62 -1.91 -1.26
N HIS A 193 5.78 -1.91 -2.57
CA HIS A 193 5.58 -0.75 -3.43
C HIS A 193 4.30 -0.89 -4.26
N ASP A 194 3.59 -2.01 -4.15
CA ASP A 194 2.34 -2.30 -4.85
C ASP A 194 1.14 -1.83 -3.99
N GLN A 195 0.39 -0.89 -4.57
CA GLN A 195 -0.77 -0.28 -3.90
C GLN A 195 -1.91 -1.29 -3.73
N GLU A 196 -2.13 -2.18 -4.73
CA GLU A 196 -3.19 -3.18 -4.68
C GLU A 196 -2.95 -4.19 -3.54
N GLU A 197 -1.68 -4.55 -3.31
CA GLU A 197 -1.32 -5.39 -2.17
C GLU A 197 -1.65 -4.70 -0.85
N ALA A 198 -1.20 -3.45 -0.68
CA ALA A 198 -1.42 -2.70 0.55
C ALA A 198 -2.92 -2.49 0.84
N LEU A 199 -3.70 -2.07 -0.16
CA LEU A 199 -5.14 -1.81 -0.04
C LEU A 199 -5.93 -3.09 0.27
N ALA A 200 -5.49 -4.27 -0.23
CA ALA A 200 -6.24 -5.51 -0.08
C ALA A 200 -5.87 -6.32 1.17
N MET A 201 -4.68 -6.13 1.74
CA MET A 201 -4.17 -6.98 2.82
C MET A 201 -4.14 -6.31 4.18
N ALA A 202 -3.89 -5.01 4.24
CA ALA A 202 -3.58 -4.32 5.48
C ALA A 202 -4.83 -3.92 6.28
N ASP A 203 -4.75 -4.02 7.60
CA ASP A 203 -5.68 -3.34 8.52
C ASP A 203 -5.37 -1.84 8.56
N ARG A 204 -4.07 -1.47 8.53
CA ARG A 204 -3.60 -0.09 8.38
C ARG A 204 -2.41 -0.01 7.42
N ILE A 205 -2.38 1.08 6.67
CA ILE A 205 -1.29 1.42 5.74
C ILE A 205 -0.50 2.60 6.32
N VAL A 206 0.82 2.50 6.26
CA VAL A 206 1.76 3.58 6.57
C VAL A 206 2.37 4.03 5.26
N VAL A 207 1.92 5.17 4.75
CA VAL A 207 2.48 5.77 3.53
C VAL A 207 3.75 6.52 3.88
N MET A 208 4.86 6.13 3.26
CA MET A 208 6.18 6.70 3.50
C MET A 208 6.73 7.43 2.27
N ASN A 209 7.40 8.55 2.50
CA ASN A 209 8.05 9.34 1.47
C ASN A 209 9.32 9.99 2.03
N HIS A 210 10.43 9.94 1.32
CA HIS A 210 11.70 10.60 1.71
C HIS A 210 12.11 10.43 3.18
N GLY A 211 11.86 9.24 3.74
CA GLY A 211 12.24 8.90 5.11
C GLY A 211 11.30 9.42 6.20
N VAL A 212 10.12 9.92 5.85
CA VAL A 212 9.07 10.32 6.80
C VAL A 212 7.79 9.54 6.56
N ILE A 213 6.92 9.49 7.55
CA ILE A 213 5.55 9.01 7.43
C ILE A 213 4.68 10.18 6.95
N GLU A 214 4.06 10.04 5.79
CA GLU A 214 3.13 11.02 5.23
C GLU A 214 1.71 10.87 5.83
N GLN A 215 1.26 9.61 5.94
CA GLN A 215 -0.06 9.28 6.49
C GLN A 215 -0.09 7.87 7.05
N VAL A 216 -0.89 7.67 8.09
CA VAL A 216 -1.24 6.35 8.64
C VAL A 216 -2.75 6.28 8.73
N GLY A 217 -3.36 5.22 8.22
CA GLY A 217 -4.81 5.03 8.26
C GLY A 217 -5.23 3.67 7.71
N THR A 218 -6.52 3.37 7.78
CA THR A 218 -7.10 2.22 7.09
C THR A 218 -6.96 2.38 5.57
N PRO A 219 -7.04 1.29 4.78
CA PRO A 219 -7.04 1.37 3.32
C PRO A 219 -8.04 2.38 2.77
N GLU A 220 -9.24 2.40 3.33
CA GLU A 220 -10.31 3.31 2.94
C GLU A 220 -9.97 4.78 3.26
N GLU A 221 -9.45 5.07 4.46
CA GLU A 221 -9.01 6.42 4.85
C GLU A 221 -7.88 6.95 3.95
N ILE A 222 -6.88 6.10 3.66
CA ILE A 222 -5.75 6.49 2.78
C ILE A 222 -6.23 6.82 1.37
N TYR A 223 -7.19 6.04 0.84
CA TYR A 223 -7.71 6.23 -0.51
C TYR A 223 -8.69 7.40 -0.60
N GLN A 224 -9.66 7.47 0.32
CA GLN A 224 -10.75 8.45 0.29
C GLN A 224 -10.35 9.79 0.90
N ASN A 225 -9.45 9.82 1.90
CA ASN A 225 -9.07 11.03 2.63
C ASN A 225 -7.54 11.22 2.65
N PRO A 226 -6.89 11.39 1.48
CA PRO A 226 -5.45 11.57 1.42
C PRO A 226 -5.03 12.86 2.14
N ALA A 227 -4.06 12.74 3.08
CA ALA A 227 -3.60 13.86 3.90
C ALA A 227 -2.72 14.87 3.13
N SER A 228 -2.14 14.46 2.00
CA SER A 228 -1.30 15.31 1.17
C SER A 228 -1.51 15.01 -0.31
N ARG A 229 -1.11 15.98 -1.15
CA ARG A 229 -1.07 15.82 -2.60
C ARG A 229 -0.26 14.57 -2.99
N PHE A 230 0.86 14.33 -2.29
CA PHE A 230 1.69 13.15 -2.53
C PHE A 230 0.90 11.85 -2.31
N VAL A 231 0.19 11.72 -1.17
CA VAL A 231 -0.61 10.52 -0.90
C VAL A 231 -1.71 10.33 -1.94
N ALA A 232 -2.40 11.41 -2.32
CA ALA A 232 -3.45 11.39 -3.33
C ALA A 232 -2.97 10.93 -4.71
N GLU A 233 -1.75 11.34 -5.10
CA GLU A 233 -1.12 11.00 -6.37
C GLU A 233 -0.51 9.59 -6.34
N PHE A 234 0.05 9.22 -5.20
CA PHE A 234 0.75 7.96 -5.05
C PHE A 234 -0.22 6.78 -4.85
N VAL A 235 -1.37 6.96 -4.19
CA VAL A 235 -2.35 5.89 -3.95
C VAL A 235 -3.54 6.03 -4.91
N GLY A 236 -3.59 5.17 -5.91
CA GLY A 236 -4.56 5.22 -6.99
C GLY A 236 -4.23 6.25 -8.07
N SER A 237 -5.25 6.75 -8.73
CA SER A 237 -5.14 7.81 -9.74
C SER A 237 -5.91 9.04 -9.26
N MET A 238 -5.34 10.25 -9.44
CA MET A 238 -5.98 11.50 -9.05
C MET A 238 -5.80 12.53 -10.18
N ASN A 239 -6.89 13.21 -10.53
CA ASN A 239 -6.83 14.41 -11.36
C ASN A 239 -6.56 15.62 -10.48
N PHE A 240 -5.63 16.48 -10.89
CA PHE A 240 -5.35 17.73 -10.19
C PHE A 240 -5.69 18.90 -11.10
N ILE A 241 -6.62 19.77 -10.66
CA ILE A 241 -7.16 20.87 -11.46
C ILE A 241 -7.00 22.17 -10.68
N ASP A 242 -6.33 23.15 -11.30
CA ASP A 242 -6.18 24.49 -10.72
C ASP A 242 -7.54 25.19 -10.65
N ALA A 243 -7.86 25.75 -9.50
CA ALA A 243 -9.08 26.48 -9.27
C ALA A 243 -8.85 27.76 -8.49
N SER A 244 -9.76 28.72 -8.60
CA SER A 244 -9.75 29.95 -7.82
C SER A 244 -11.01 30.06 -6.98
N VAL A 245 -10.87 30.46 -5.73
CA VAL A 245 -11.99 30.69 -4.80
C VAL A 245 -12.68 32.01 -5.15
N VAL A 246 -13.94 31.93 -5.53
CA VAL A 246 -14.76 33.12 -5.87
C VAL A 246 -15.53 33.63 -4.66
N SER A 247 -16.04 32.71 -3.84
CA SER A 247 -16.71 32.98 -2.56
C SER A 247 -16.59 31.76 -1.64
N ASN A 248 -17.06 31.86 -0.40
CA ASN A 248 -17.08 30.74 0.54
C ASN A 248 -17.90 29.54 0.04
N GLU A 249 -18.74 29.72 -0.99
CA GLU A 249 -19.60 28.69 -1.53
C GLU A 249 -19.23 28.25 -2.96
N LYS A 250 -18.35 29.00 -3.65
CA LYS A 250 -18.07 28.80 -5.08
C LYS A 250 -16.59 28.89 -5.41
N ILE A 251 -16.12 27.92 -6.17
CA ILE A 251 -14.81 27.88 -6.81
C ILE A 251 -14.98 27.94 -8.33
N ARG A 252 -13.95 28.39 -9.03
CA ARG A 252 -13.95 28.54 -10.49
C ARG A 252 -12.87 27.68 -11.11
N ILE A 253 -13.27 26.87 -12.08
CA ILE A 253 -12.38 26.13 -13.01
C ILE A 253 -12.62 26.70 -14.41
N GLY A 254 -11.63 27.36 -15.01
CA GLY A 254 -11.83 28.08 -16.26
C GLY A 254 -12.97 29.09 -16.15
N GLU A 255 -14.04 28.89 -16.92
CA GLU A 255 -15.27 29.70 -16.87
C GLU A 255 -16.38 29.07 -16.01
N THR A 256 -16.25 27.82 -15.57
CA THR A 256 -17.28 27.10 -14.83
C THR A 256 -17.18 27.37 -13.33
N LEU A 257 -18.33 27.63 -12.71
CA LEU A 257 -18.46 27.80 -11.26
C LEU A 257 -18.94 26.51 -10.63
N LEU A 258 -18.19 26.00 -9.64
CA LEU A 258 -18.55 24.80 -8.88
C LEU A 258 -18.83 25.18 -7.42
N PRO A 259 -19.66 24.41 -6.70
CA PRO A 259 -19.78 24.55 -5.25
C PRO A 259 -18.45 24.20 -4.57
N THR A 260 -18.04 25.00 -3.57
CA THR A 260 -16.84 24.68 -2.80
C THR A 260 -17.06 23.48 -1.88
N PRO A 261 -16.11 22.54 -1.77
CA PRO A 261 -16.19 21.46 -0.81
C PRO A 261 -16.00 21.93 0.64
N GLU A 262 -15.24 23.02 0.85
CA GLU A 262 -14.90 23.54 2.18
C GLU A 262 -15.38 25.01 2.36
N ASN A 263 -15.84 25.34 3.56
CA ASN A 263 -16.32 26.70 3.89
C ASN A 263 -15.22 27.61 4.46
N THR A 264 -13.98 27.12 4.58
CA THR A 264 -12.85 27.83 5.21
C THR A 264 -11.98 28.61 4.23
N LEU A 265 -12.26 28.50 2.93
CA LEU A 265 -11.46 29.09 1.86
C LEU A 265 -11.68 30.61 1.72
N GLN A 266 -10.61 31.35 1.47
CA GLN A 266 -10.67 32.81 1.30
C GLN A 266 -10.85 33.18 -0.18
N ARG A 267 -11.68 34.19 -0.43
CA ARG A 267 -11.88 34.75 -1.78
C ARG A 267 -10.56 35.17 -2.42
N GLY A 268 -10.34 34.74 -3.65
CA GLY A 268 -9.11 35.03 -4.40
C GLY A 268 -7.98 34.03 -4.16
N GLN A 269 -8.13 33.09 -3.21
CA GLN A 269 -7.17 32.01 -2.98
C GLN A 269 -7.09 31.09 -4.20
N ARG A 270 -5.87 30.69 -4.57
CA ARG A 270 -5.63 29.63 -5.56
C ARG A 270 -5.54 28.29 -4.83
N VAL A 271 -6.22 27.31 -5.35
CA VAL A 271 -6.27 25.93 -4.82
C VAL A 271 -6.12 24.96 -5.95
N GLU A 272 -5.66 23.76 -5.64
CA GLU A 272 -5.65 22.64 -6.56
C GLU A 272 -6.72 21.64 -6.10
N LEU A 273 -7.65 21.28 -7.00
CA LEU A 273 -8.69 20.30 -6.71
C LEU A 273 -8.21 18.91 -7.08
N GLY A 274 -8.32 17.98 -6.16
CA GLY A 274 -8.09 16.55 -6.38
C GLY A 274 -9.41 15.83 -6.65
N LEU A 275 -9.47 15.08 -7.74
CA LEU A 275 -10.67 14.35 -8.16
C LEU A 275 -10.29 12.95 -8.62
N ARG A 276 -10.90 11.92 -8.06
CA ARG A 276 -10.73 10.56 -8.55
C ARG A 276 -11.39 10.40 -9.92
N PRO A 277 -10.77 9.67 -10.87
CA PRO A 277 -11.37 9.42 -12.18
C PRO A 277 -12.76 8.76 -12.14
N GLU A 278 -12.99 7.89 -11.16
CA GLU A 278 -14.26 7.18 -10.93
C GLU A 278 -15.36 8.07 -10.35
N ASP A 279 -15.02 9.22 -9.74
CA ASP A 279 -15.97 10.17 -9.14
C ASP A 279 -16.41 11.25 -10.13
N ILE A 280 -15.87 11.25 -11.34
CA ILE A 280 -16.24 12.15 -12.42
C ILE A 280 -17.18 11.42 -13.36
N HIS A 281 -18.36 11.99 -13.61
CA HIS A 281 -19.39 11.35 -14.41
C HIS A 281 -19.75 12.17 -15.65
N PHE A 282 -19.86 11.51 -16.79
CA PHE A 282 -20.38 12.14 -17.99
C PHE A 282 -21.89 12.40 -17.87
N THR A 283 -22.33 13.52 -18.41
CA THR A 283 -23.72 13.96 -18.39
C THR A 283 -24.26 14.11 -19.81
N GLU A 284 -25.50 13.70 -20.01
CA GLU A 284 -26.20 13.96 -21.26
C GLU A 284 -26.42 15.47 -21.47
N ASN A 285 -26.33 15.94 -22.72
CA ASN A 285 -26.44 17.37 -23.04
C ASN A 285 -27.75 18.01 -22.55
N ASN A 286 -28.84 17.23 -22.45
CA ASN A 286 -30.15 17.67 -21.97
C ASN A 286 -30.24 17.74 -20.43
N MET A 287 -29.27 17.16 -19.71
CA MET A 287 -29.16 17.17 -18.23
C MET A 287 -28.05 18.09 -17.71
N LYS A 288 -27.56 18.99 -18.53
CA LYS A 288 -26.55 19.97 -18.17
C LYS A 288 -27.02 20.84 -17.02
N SER A 289 -26.18 20.95 -15.97
CA SER A 289 -26.32 21.91 -14.86
C SER A 289 -25.32 23.06 -15.01
N ASP A 290 -25.53 24.13 -14.26
CA ASP A 290 -24.57 25.27 -14.21
C ASP A 290 -23.17 24.84 -13.71
N SER A 291 -23.07 23.67 -13.04
CA SER A 291 -21.85 23.08 -12.53
C SER A 291 -21.22 22.03 -13.47
N SER A 292 -21.78 21.83 -14.66
CA SER A 292 -21.24 20.90 -15.65
C SER A 292 -20.04 21.51 -16.39
N ILE A 293 -18.92 20.79 -16.43
CA ILE A 293 -17.69 21.24 -17.08
C ILE A 293 -17.65 20.68 -18.51
N PRO A 294 -17.50 21.52 -19.54
CA PRO A 294 -17.39 21.05 -20.91
C PRO A 294 -16.01 20.41 -21.15
N VAL A 295 -16.02 19.23 -21.76
CA VAL A 295 -14.81 18.45 -22.07
C VAL A 295 -14.87 17.94 -23.50
N GLN A 296 -13.69 17.72 -24.09
CA GLN A 296 -13.52 16.96 -25.32
C GLN A 296 -12.82 15.66 -25.02
N VAL A 297 -13.40 14.54 -25.44
CA VAL A 297 -12.77 13.21 -25.31
C VAL A 297 -11.63 13.13 -26.33
N GLU A 298 -10.39 12.97 -25.87
CA GLU A 298 -9.21 12.85 -26.72
C GLU A 298 -8.86 11.40 -27.04
N ASP A 299 -8.99 10.51 -26.04
CA ASP A 299 -8.58 9.11 -26.15
C ASP A 299 -9.42 8.23 -25.21
N LEU A 300 -9.56 6.95 -25.55
CA LEU A 300 -10.32 5.94 -24.82
C LEU A 300 -9.47 4.68 -24.61
N GLU A 301 -9.01 4.48 -23.40
CA GLU A 301 -8.18 3.35 -22.97
C GLU A 301 -9.03 2.25 -22.34
N PHE A 302 -9.10 1.06 -22.95
CA PHE A 302 -9.84 -0.08 -22.40
C PHE A 302 -9.09 -0.72 -21.22
N GLN A 303 -9.70 -0.72 -20.04
CA GLN A 303 -9.13 -1.25 -18.79
C GLN A 303 -9.84 -2.55 -18.30
N GLY A 304 -10.56 -3.24 -19.17
CA GLY A 304 -11.29 -4.45 -18.86
C GLY A 304 -12.72 -4.20 -18.37
N THR A 305 -12.91 -3.83 -17.12
CA THR A 305 -14.25 -3.58 -16.55
C THR A 305 -14.76 -2.16 -16.77
N TYR A 306 -13.89 -1.23 -17.09
CA TYR A 306 -14.18 0.17 -17.41
C TYR A 306 -13.31 0.64 -18.58
N VAL A 307 -13.59 1.82 -19.08
CA VAL A 307 -12.78 2.55 -20.07
C VAL A 307 -12.32 3.84 -19.42
N ARG A 308 -11.03 4.12 -19.46
CA ARG A 308 -10.48 5.40 -19.04
C ARG A 308 -10.52 6.37 -20.21
N ALA A 309 -11.35 7.40 -20.10
CA ALA A 309 -11.42 8.48 -21.05
C ALA A 309 -10.45 9.59 -20.66
N ASN A 310 -9.49 9.91 -21.53
CA ASN A 310 -8.66 11.09 -21.41
C ASN A 310 -9.39 12.26 -22.06
N CYS A 311 -9.74 13.26 -21.25
CA CYS A 311 -10.57 14.39 -21.68
C CYS A 311 -9.84 15.69 -21.51
N ARG A 312 -9.89 16.56 -22.51
CA ARG A 312 -9.42 17.93 -22.42
C ARG A 312 -10.52 18.84 -21.88
N LEU A 313 -10.24 19.56 -20.80
CA LEU A 313 -11.12 20.60 -20.28
C LEU A 313 -11.22 21.76 -21.29
N GLN A 314 -12.46 22.14 -21.62
CA GLN A 314 -12.69 23.30 -22.46
C GLN A 314 -12.70 24.57 -21.61
N ASN A 315 -12.36 25.70 -22.21
CA ASN A 315 -12.35 27.03 -21.55
C ASN A 315 -11.37 27.12 -20.36
N CYS A 316 -10.33 26.28 -20.32
CA CYS A 316 -9.22 26.35 -19.39
C CYS A 316 -7.94 26.82 -20.08
N ASN A 317 -7.25 27.81 -19.51
CA ASN A 317 -5.96 28.29 -20.00
C ASN A 317 -4.94 28.32 -18.84
N PRO A 318 -3.85 27.52 -18.89
CA PRO A 318 -3.48 26.59 -19.96
C PRO A 318 -4.44 25.38 -20.05
N ALA A 319 -4.46 24.73 -21.23
CA ALA A 319 -5.26 23.52 -21.45
C ALA A 319 -4.86 22.45 -20.42
N LYS A 320 -5.85 21.81 -19.83
CA LYS A 320 -5.68 20.75 -18.80
C LYS A 320 -6.44 19.51 -19.22
N ASN A 321 -5.84 18.36 -19.03
CA ASN A 321 -6.48 17.07 -19.27
C ASN A 321 -6.90 16.44 -17.94
N ILE A 322 -8.02 15.72 -17.98
CA ILE A 322 -8.54 14.91 -16.89
C ILE A 322 -8.79 13.48 -17.37
N LYS A 323 -8.70 12.55 -16.46
CA LYS A 323 -9.07 11.14 -16.65
C LYS A 323 -10.43 10.89 -16.04
N VAL A 324 -11.30 10.18 -16.77
CA VAL A 324 -12.64 9.78 -16.31
C VAL A 324 -12.77 8.28 -16.48
N ASP A 325 -13.04 7.54 -15.42
CA ASP A 325 -13.23 6.09 -15.47
C ASP A 325 -14.71 5.78 -15.70
N VAL A 326 -15.03 5.30 -16.91
CA VAL A 326 -16.40 5.08 -17.37
C VAL A 326 -16.71 3.59 -17.37
N PRO A 327 -17.70 3.12 -16.59
CA PRO A 327 -18.17 1.76 -16.70
C PRO A 327 -18.59 1.42 -18.13
N ILE A 328 -18.26 0.24 -18.63
CA ILE A 328 -18.57 -0.16 -20.03
C ILE A 328 -20.05 -0.02 -20.37
N ARG A 329 -20.93 -0.25 -19.38
CA ARG A 329 -22.37 -0.07 -19.55
C ARG A 329 -22.72 1.38 -19.89
N GLU A 330 -22.11 2.34 -19.20
CA GLU A 330 -22.32 3.78 -19.42
C GLU A 330 -21.71 4.26 -20.72
N LEU A 331 -20.50 3.79 -21.04
CA LEU A 331 -19.86 4.08 -22.33
C LEU A 331 -20.79 3.73 -23.51
N ARG A 332 -21.42 2.54 -23.45
CA ARG A 332 -22.37 2.10 -24.49
C ARG A 332 -23.66 2.92 -24.50
N ARG A 333 -24.18 3.24 -23.29
CA ARG A 333 -25.43 4.04 -23.18
C ARG A 333 -25.26 5.43 -23.75
N LEU A 334 -24.15 6.09 -23.45
CA LEU A 334 -23.86 7.45 -23.89
C LEU A 334 -23.18 7.51 -25.25
N ALA A 335 -22.90 6.36 -25.86
CA ALA A 335 -22.20 6.23 -27.16
C ALA A 335 -20.94 7.10 -27.23
N ILE A 336 -20.13 7.12 -26.15
CA ILE A 336 -18.95 7.97 -26.07
C ILE A 336 -17.91 7.51 -27.06
N GLN A 337 -17.34 8.46 -27.81
CA GLN A 337 -16.33 8.24 -28.84
C GLN A 337 -15.28 9.35 -28.77
N GLU A 338 -14.09 9.06 -29.28
CA GLU A 338 -13.03 10.05 -29.43
C GLU A 338 -13.50 11.23 -30.27
N GLY A 339 -13.09 12.43 -29.92
CA GLY A 339 -13.49 13.68 -30.55
C GLY A 339 -14.82 14.25 -30.06
N HIS A 340 -15.63 13.49 -29.30
CA HIS A 340 -16.93 13.98 -28.82
C HIS A 340 -16.73 15.10 -27.78
N TYR A 341 -17.64 16.10 -27.92
CA TYR A 341 -17.79 17.17 -26.90
C TYR A 341 -18.93 16.78 -25.95
N LEU A 342 -18.61 16.66 -24.71
CA LEU A 342 -19.52 16.22 -23.65
C LEU A 342 -19.38 17.14 -22.42
N PHE A 343 -20.20 16.87 -21.41
CA PHE A 343 -20.09 17.53 -20.12
C PHE A 343 -19.79 16.50 -19.05
N VAL A 344 -18.97 16.89 -18.06
CA VAL A 344 -18.74 16.10 -16.86
C VAL A 344 -19.26 16.84 -15.64
N ASN A 345 -19.81 16.09 -14.72
CA ASN A 345 -20.23 16.57 -13.40
C ASN A 345 -19.23 16.11 -12.33
N ILE A 346 -18.95 17.00 -11.42
CA ILE A 346 -18.11 16.78 -10.25
C ILE A 346 -18.98 16.89 -9.01
N THR A 347 -18.93 15.87 -8.17
CA THR A 347 -19.70 15.86 -6.92
C THR A 347 -18.90 16.51 -5.80
N LYS A 348 -19.47 17.50 -5.14
CA LYS A 348 -18.85 18.22 -4.00
C LYS A 348 -18.24 17.28 -2.96
N GLN A 349 -18.92 16.20 -2.63
CA GLN A 349 -18.55 15.24 -1.60
C GLN A 349 -17.21 14.53 -1.87
N TYR A 350 -16.84 14.35 -3.14
CA TYR A 350 -15.64 13.62 -3.58
C TYR A 350 -14.54 14.56 -4.09
N THR A 351 -14.64 15.85 -3.77
CA THR A 351 -13.66 16.86 -4.18
C THR A 351 -12.71 17.15 -3.03
N HIS A 352 -11.42 16.90 -3.24
CA HIS A 352 -10.36 17.26 -2.28
C HIS A 352 -9.76 18.61 -2.64
N ILE A 353 -9.32 19.34 -1.63
CA ILE A 353 -8.61 20.61 -1.82
C ILE A 353 -7.19 20.46 -1.33
N PHE A 354 -6.25 20.78 -2.21
CA PHE A 354 -4.85 20.90 -1.86
C PHE A 354 -4.44 22.38 -2.01
N HIS A 355 -3.64 22.85 -1.04
CA HIS A 355 -3.09 24.20 -1.14
C HIS A 355 -2.02 24.21 -2.24
N ALA A 356 -2.12 25.16 -3.17
CA ALA A 356 -1.08 25.37 -4.17
C ALA A 356 0.23 25.72 -3.45
N GLN A 357 1.28 24.96 -3.73
CA GLN A 357 2.63 25.22 -3.21
C GLN A 357 3.23 26.46 -3.85
#